data_af7b68652d353c14cce3970c62545595
#
_entry.id   af7b68652d353c14cce3970c62545595
#
_cell.length_a   1.000
_cell.length_b   1.000
_cell.length_c   1.000
_cell.angle_alpha   90.00
_cell.angle_beta   90.00
_cell.angle_gamma   90.00
#
_symmetry.space_group_name_H-M   'P 1'
#
loop_
_entity.id
_entity.type
_entity.pdbx_description
1 polymer ?
#
loop_
_entity_poly.entity_id
_entity_poly.type
_entity_poly.pdbx_seq_one_letter_code
_entity_poly.pdbx_strand_id
1 'polypeptide(L)'
;MQNLLKSDFYKLFRMKSFYVCCIISAAIAAIAMFISSQLNQMMEDISNSVMTIENVLPTMLSPASTDYFILIIIGVCLFITIEYNAGTLKNIAARGFKREYIFLSKLIVCIVEALIITLCFAVSCVIFGLIFLGTPAGGFGDGYFAELFTTYGVDILILIGYVSLIAMIAYLIRTNGGTIAITLCVHYLIPIIINMFNVLTIMNDASDSDLEKVVSYNNNQYGQIAYYWIGTLGGTVSESYHNGTIYIPILVALAYIAVSIIIGMSVFKKRDIK
;
A
#
# COMPACT_ATOMS: atom_id res chain seq x y z
N MET A 1 19.12 -7.63 -19.92
CA MET A 1 18.02 -7.44 -18.98
C MET A 1 17.51 -8.76 -18.41
N GLN A 2 17.19 -9.77 -19.21
CA GLN A 2 16.67 -11.07 -18.74
C GLN A 2 17.56 -11.79 -17.73
N ASN A 3 18.88 -11.84 -17.94
CA ASN A 3 19.82 -12.50 -17.02
C ASN A 3 19.93 -11.78 -15.66
N LEU A 4 19.78 -10.43 -15.68
CA LEU A 4 19.77 -9.62 -14.46
C LEU A 4 18.50 -9.90 -13.66
N LEU A 5 17.35 -9.90 -14.34
CA LEU A 5 16.05 -10.18 -13.73
C LEU A 5 16.01 -11.57 -13.09
N LYS A 6 16.49 -12.61 -13.81
CA LYS A 6 16.61 -13.98 -13.24
C LYS A 6 17.46 -14.02 -11.98
N SER A 7 18.59 -13.31 -11.98
CA SER A 7 19.48 -13.22 -10.82
C SER A 7 18.78 -12.54 -9.63
N ASP A 8 18.04 -11.46 -9.88
CA ASP A 8 17.36 -10.71 -8.82
C ASP A 8 16.17 -11.50 -8.25
N PHE A 9 15.38 -12.20 -9.08
CA PHE A 9 14.35 -13.14 -8.61
C PHE A 9 14.93 -14.29 -7.78
N TYR A 10 16.04 -14.88 -8.22
CA TYR A 10 16.70 -15.93 -7.45
C TYR A 10 17.12 -15.43 -6.06
N LYS A 11 17.60 -14.18 -5.95
CA LYS A 11 17.95 -13.57 -4.66
C LYS A 11 16.71 -13.36 -3.79
N LEU A 12 15.60 -12.80 -4.35
CA LEU A 12 14.36 -12.59 -3.63
C LEU A 12 13.87 -13.88 -2.97
N PHE A 13 13.75 -14.95 -3.74
CA PHE A 13 13.27 -16.25 -3.22
C PHE A 13 14.24 -16.95 -2.26
N ARG A 14 15.46 -16.46 -2.13
CA ARG A 14 16.43 -16.97 -1.16
C ARG A 14 16.54 -16.10 0.10
N MET A 15 15.92 -14.92 0.11
CA MET A 15 15.90 -14.05 1.28
C MET A 15 14.92 -14.57 2.34
N LYS A 16 15.44 -14.81 3.56
CA LYS A 16 14.59 -15.23 4.68
C LYS A 16 13.56 -14.18 5.08
N SER A 17 13.90 -12.88 4.96
CA SER A 17 13.00 -11.76 5.25
C SER A 17 11.74 -11.78 4.42
N PHE A 18 11.81 -12.19 3.16
CA PHE A 18 10.65 -12.32 2.28
C PHE A 18 9.60 -13.31 2.84
N TYR A 19 10.04 -14.53 3.21
CA TYR A 19 9.13 -15.54 3.79
C TYR A 19 8.58 -15.12 5.14
N VAL A 20 9.38 -14.45 5.96
CA VAL A 20 8.93 -13.89 7.24
C VAL A 20 7.84 -12.85 7.03
N CYS A 21 8.00 -11.95 6.05
CA CYS A 21 6.95 -10.97 5.70
C CYS A 21 5.66 -11.66 5.24
N CYS A 22 5.72 -12.71 4.42
CA CYS A 22 4.55 -13.46 3.98
C CYS A 22 3.84 -14.16 5.16
N ILE A 23 4.58 -14.76 6.08
CA ILE A 23 3.99 -15.44 7.25
C ILE A 23 3.35 -14.42 8.19
N ILE A 24 4.04 -13.30 8.46
CA ILE A 24 3.52 -12.25 9.34
C ILE A 24 2.28 -11.60 8.71
N SER A 25 2.26 -11.36 7.39
CA SER A 25 1.08 -10.81 6.70
C SER A 25 -0.14 -11.72 6.84
N ALA A 26 0.05 -13.04 6.70
CA ALA A 26 -1.02 -14.01 6.91
C ALA A 26 -1.51 -14.04 8.37
N ALA A 27 -0.60 -13.92 9.34
CA ALA A 27 -0.96 -13.85 10.75
C ALA A 27 -1.74 -12.56 11.10
N ILE A 28 -1.33 -11.41 10.54
CA ILE A 28 -2.07 -10.14 10.71
C ILE A 28 -3.48 -10.28 10.14
N ALA A 29 -3.64 -10.87 8.96
CA ALA A 29 -4.95 -11.12 8.36
C ALA A 29 -5.85 -11.97 9.27
N ALA A 30 -5.30 -13.06 9.84
CA ALA A 30 -6.04 -13.93 10.76
C ALA A 30 -6.50 -13.17 12.02
N ILE A 31 -5.60 -12.37 12.61
CA ILE A 31 -5.90 -11.57 13.81
C ILE A 31 -6.94 -10.50 13.48
N ALA A 32 -6.81 -9.80 12.35
CA ALA A 32 -7.75 -8.76 11.92
C ALA A 32 -9.17 -9.34 11.73
N MET A 33 -9.30 -10.49 11.07
CA MET A 33 -10.58 -11.15 10.87
C MET A 33 -11.16 -11.67 12.18
N PHE A 34 -10.33 -12.18 13.10
CA PHE A 34 -10.77 -12.59 14.44
C PHE A 34 -11.30 -11.39 15.24
N ILE A 35 -10.59 -10.26 15.25
CA ILE A 35 -11.03 -9.04 15.93
C ILE A 35 -12.34 -8.52 15.33
N SER A 36 -12.47 -8.50 14.01
CA SER A 36 -13.71 -8.12 13.33
C SER A 36 -14.89 -9.00 13.74
N SER A 37 -14.67 -10.31 13.93
CA SER A 37 -15.68 -11.23 14.43
C SER A 37 -16.12 -10.94 15.87
N GLN A 38 -15.17 -10.59 16.77
CA GLN A 38 -15.50 -10.20 18.16
C GLN A 38 -16.28 -8.88 18.22
N LEU A 39 -15.87 -7.91 17.40
CA LEU A 39 -16.58 -6.63 17.28
C LEU A 39 -18.01 -6.85 16.73
N ASN A 40 -18.18 -7.77 15.79
CA ASN A 40 -19.50 -8.11 15.25
C ASN A 40 -20.43 -8.62 16.35
N GLN A 41 -19.98 -9.54 17.20
CA GLN A 41 -20.78 -10.04 18.32
C GLN A 41 -21.21 -8.94 19.27
N MET A 42 -20.30 -8.01 19.60
CA MET A 42 -20.63 -6.85 20.44
C MET A 42 -21.63 -5.90 19.78
N MET A 43 -21.53 -5.69 18.47
CA MET A 43 -22.41 -4.80 17.71
C MET A 43 -23.80 -5.40 17.50
N GLU A 44 -23.91 -6.72 17.34
CA GLU A 44 -25.17 -7.44 17.24
C GLU A 44 -26.05 -7.24 18.48
N ASP A 45 -25.42 -7.24 19.66
CA ASP A 45 -26.10 -6.99 20.95
C ASP A 45 -26.62 -5.54 21.08
N ILE A 46 -26.02 -4.57 20.35
CA ILE A 46 -26.33 -3.14 20.48
C ILE A 46 -27.24 -2.62 19.36
N SER A 47 -27.04 -3.04 18.11
CA SER A 47 -27.62 -2.38 16.94
C SER A 47 -28.35 -3.29 15.95
N ASN A 48 -28.46 -4.60 16.18
CA ASN A 48 -29.00 -5.57 15.22
C ASN A 48 -28.32 -5.57 13.83
N SER A 49 -27.15 -4.94 13.69
CA SER A 49 -26.39 -4.90 12.44
C SER A 49 -25.32 -5.98 12.45
N VAL A 50 -25.46 -6.97 11.60
CA VAL A 50 -24.48 -8.06 11.45
C VAL A 50 -23.44 -7.64 10.42
N MET A 51 -22.16 -7.57 10.82
CA MET A 51 -21.04 -7.41 9.88
C MET A 51 -20.75 -8.77 9.24
N THR A 52 -20.95 -8.86 7.95
CA THR A 52 -20.62 -10.05 7.15
C THR A 52 -19.26 -9.87 6.46
N ILE A 53 -18.71 -10.96 5.93
CA ILE A 53 -17.48 -10.91 5.12
C ILE A 53 -17.62 -9.93 3.95
N GLU A 54 -18.83 -9.76 3.42
CA GLU A 54 -19.13 -8.85 2.31
C GLU A 54 -18.74 -7.39 2.64
N ASN A 55 -18.97 -6.95 3.87
CA ASN A 55 -18.68 -5.57 4.31
C ASN A 55 -17.21 -5.38 4.72
N VAL A 56 -16.61 -6.43 5.30
CA VAL A 56 -15.26 -6.35 5.87
C VAL A 56 -14.16 -6.59 4.82
N LEU A 57 -14.40 -7.49 3.87
CA LEU A 57 -13.39 -7.90 2.90
C LEU A 57 -12.88 -6.74 2.01
N PRO A 58 -13.72 -5.86 1.44
CA PRO A 58 -13.25 -4.77 0.60
C PRO A 58 -12.32 -3.80 1.34
N THR A 59 -12.65 -3.48 2.60
CA THR A 59 -11.84 -2.57 3.43
C THR A 59 -10.50 -3.20 3.82
N MET A 60 -10.47 -4.51 4.08
CA MET A 60 -9.24 -5.22 4.44
C MET A 60 -8.32 -5.47 3.25
N LEU A 61 -8.88 -5.61 2.05
CA LEU A 61 -8.07 -5.84 0.84
C LEU A 61 -7.35 -4.59 0.35
N SER A 62 -7.79 -3.39 0.74
CA SER A 62 -7.12 -2.15 0.33
C SER A 62 -5.75 -2.02 1.00
N PRO A 63 -4.63 -2.00 0.24
CA PRO A 63 -3.27 -2.00 0.79
C PRO A 63 -2.99 -0.76 1.65
N ALA A 64 -3.55 0.38 1.29
CA ALA A 64 -3.26 1.64 1.95
C ALA A 64 -3.99 1.81 3.28
N SER A 65 -5.08 1.07 3.51
CA SER A 65 -5.89 1.17 4.73
C SER A 65 -5.49 0.20 5.83
N THR A 66 -4.53 -0.69 5.57
CA THR A 66 -4.16 -1.77 6.49
C THR A 66 -2.69 -1.75 6.89
N ASP A 67 -2.41 -2.03 8.16
CA ASP A 67 -1.07 -1.98 8.75
C ASP A 67 -0.08 -3.03 8.19
N TYR A 68 -0.55 -4.05 7.45
CA TYR A 68 0.37 -5.00 6.82
C TYR A 68 1.28 -4.35 5.78
N PHE A 69 0.93 -3.15 5.34
CA PHE A 69 1.74 -2.36 4.41
C PHE A 69 3.16 -2.07 4.93
N ILE A 70 3.33 -2.00 6.25
CA ILE A 70 4.65 -1.93 6.91
C ILE A 70 5.57 -3.05 6.44
N LEU A 71 5.05 -4.26 6.24
CA LEU A 71 5.83 -5.41 5.80
C LEU A 71 6.34 -5.22 4.38
N ILE A 72 5.53 -4.63 3.50
CA ILE A 72 5.94 -4.29 2.13
C ILE A 72 7.05 -3.24 2.16
N ILE A 73 6.90 -2.19 2.98
CA ILE A 73 7.94 -1.17 3.15
C ILE A 73 9.26 -1.82 3.60
N ILE A 74 9.22 -2.66 4.63
CA ILE A 74 10.42 -3.33 5.15
C ILE A 74 11.04 -4.25 4.09
N GLY A 75 10.23 -5.07 3.43
CA GLY A 75 10.70 -6.01 2.40
C GLY A 75 11.41 -5.28 1.26
N VAL A 76 10.75 -4.32 0.63
CA VAL A 76 11.29 -3.54 -0.50
C VAL A 76 12.53 -2.76 -0.09
N CYS A 77 12.53 -2.11 1.08
CA CYS A 77 13.69 -1.37 1.57
C CYS A 77 14.89 -2.31 1.78
N LEU A 78 14.68 -3.46 2.42
CA LEU A 78 15.75 -4.43 2.66
C LEU A 78 16.27 -5.02 1.34
N PHE A 79 15.40 -5.38 0.41
CA PHE A 79 15.81 -5.93 -0.88
C PHE A 79 16.77 -5.00 -1.64
N ILE A 80 16.46 -3.69 -1.67
CA ILE A 80 17.29 -2.72 -2.38
C ILE A 80 18.58 -2.40 -1.59
N THR A 81 18.47 -2.15 -0.28
CA THR A 81 19.59 -1.59 0.51
C THR A 81 20.62 -2.64 0.92
N ILE A 82 20.24 -3.92 1.06
CA ILE A 82 21.21 -5.01 1.31
C ILE A 82 22.29 -5.06 0.24
N GLU A 83 21.93 -4.85 -1.02
CA GLU A 83 22.91 -4.88 -2.11
C GLU A 83 23.85 -3.67 -2.13
N TYR A 84 23.39 -2.52 -1.66
CA TYR A 84 24.27 -1.36 -1.45
C TYR A 84 25.30 -1.66 -0.38
N ASN A 85 24.87 -2.21 0.75
CA ASN A 85 25.75 -2.51 1.88
C ASN A 85 26.73 -3.65 1.57
N ALA A 86 26.31 -4.64 0.79
CA ALA A 86 27.17 -5.75 0.34
C ALA A 86 28.12 -5.36 -0.81
N GLY A 87 28.00 -4.14 -1.38
CA GLY A 87 28.83 -3.68 -2.49
C GLY A 87 28.60 -4.45 -3.81
N THR A 88 27.57 -5.30 -3.88
CA THR A 88 27.30 -6.14 -5.06
C THR A 88 26.88 -5.35 -6.28
N LEU A 89 26.30 -4.16 -6.07
CA LEU A 89 25.93 -3.24 -7.16
C LEU A 89 27.14 -2.77 -7.98
N LYS A 90 28.32 -2.61 -7.33
CA LYS A 90 29.58 -2.28 -8.03
C LYS A 90 29.97 -3.39 -9.02
N ASN A 91 29.85 -4.64 -8.59
CA ASN A 91 30.20 -5.80 -9.41
C ASN A 91 29.26 -5.94 -10.62
N ILE A 92 27.97 -5.61 -10.44
CA ILE A 92 26.99 -5.60 -11.55
C ILE A 92 27.29 -4.46 -12.53
N ALA A 93 27.60 -3.28 -12.03
CA ALA A 93 27.97 -2.13 -12.87
C ALA A 93 29.30 -2.38 -13.63
N ALA A 94 30.28 -3.03 -12.98
CA ALA A 94 31.56 -3.40 -13.60
C ALA A 94 31.42 -4.42 -14.76
N ARG A 95 30.34 -5.20 -14.77
CA ARG A 95 30.00 -6.12 -15.89
C ARG A 95 29.41 -5.41 -17.13
N GLY A 96 29.34 -4.09 -17.12
CA GLY A 96 28.90 -3.28 -18.27
C GLY A 96 27.38 -3.14 -18.44
N PHE A 97 26.58 -3.53 -17.44
CA PHE A 97 25.15 -3.29 -17.49
C PHE A 97 24.82 -1.80 -17.38
N LYS A 98 23.95 -1.28 -18.24
CA LYS A 98 23.46 0.10 -18.13
C LYS A 98 22.73 0.29 -16.80
N ARG A 99 23.00 1.40 -16.12
CA ARG A 99 22.42 1.72 -14.80
C ARG A 99 20.88 1.72 -14.81
N GLU A 100 20.28 2.13 -15.93
CA GLU A 100 18.83 2.13 -16.13
C GLU A 100 18.23 0.71 -16.03
N TYR A 101 18.90 -0.28 -16.63
CA TYR A 101 18.45 -1.68 -16.56
C TYR A 101 18.59 -2.29 -15.18
N ILE A 102 19.60 -1.85 -14.40
CA ILE A 102 19.76 -2.29 -13.01
C ILE A 102 18.61 -1.75 -12.17
N PHE A 103 18.28 -0.46 -12.30
CA PHE A 103 17.16 0.16 -11.59
C PHE A 103 15.82 -0.51 -11.92
N LEU A 104 15.52 -0.67 -13.21
CA LEU A 104 14.26 -1.28 -13.66
C LEU A 104 14.13 -2.75 -13.23
N SER A 105 15.22 -3.54 -13.31
CA SER A 105 15.20 -4.93 -12.84
C SER A 105 14.82 -5.01 -11.35
N LYS A 106 15.42 -4.17 -10.53
CA LYS A 106 15.13 -4.10 -9.10
C LYS A 106 13.71 -3.67 -8.82
N LEU A 107 13.24 -2.63 -9.51
CA LEU A 107 11.87 -2.14 -9.36
C LEU A 107 10.84 -3.24 -9.67
N ILE A 108 11.04 -3.98 -10.78
CA ILE A 108 10.15 -5.08 -11.16
C ILE A 108 10.12 -6.16 -10.07
N VAL A 109 11.28 -6.53 -9.52
CA VAL A 109 11.35 -7.54 -8.47
C VAL A 109 10.68 -7.06 -7.17
N CYS A 110 10.85 -5.79 -6.80
CA CYS A 110 10.16 -5.18 -5.65
C CYS A 110 8.63 -5.15 -5.85
N ILE A 111 8.15 -4.87 -7.06
CA ILE A 111 6.72 -4.92 -7.37
C ILE A 111 6.20 -6.36 -7.20
N VAL A 112 6.92 -7.36 -7.71
CA VAL A 112 6.51 -8.77 -7.57
C VAL A 112 6.56 -9.21 -6.10
N GLU A 113 7.56 -8.78 -5.32
CA GLU A 113 7.64 -9.01 -3.88
C GLU A 113 6.39 -8.49 -3.17
N ALA A 114 6.04 -7.23 -3.42
CA ALA A 114 4.85 -6.60 -2.84
C ALA A 114 3.55 -7.30 -3.26
N LEU A 115 3.41 -7.68 -4.53
CA LEU A 115 2.25 -8.41 -5.03
C LEU A 115 2.09 -9.79 -4.35
N ILE A 116 3.18 -10.50 -4.10
CA ILE A 116 3.13 -11.80 -3.41
C ILE A 116 2.72 -11.62 -1.95
N ILE A 117 3.28 -10.63 -1.23
CA ILE A 117 2.90 -10.33 0.15
C ILE A 117 1.41 -9.96 0.24
N THR A 118 0.95 -9.09 -0.68
CA THR A 118 -0.46 -8.68 -0.77
C THR A 118 -1.38 -9.86 -1.10
N LEU A 119 -0.96 -10.75 -2.01
CA LEU A 119 -1.71 -11.97 -2.33
C LEU A 119 -1.81 -12.92 -1.13
N CYS A 120 -0.71 -13.12 -0.39
CA CYS A 120 -0.73 -13.92 0.83
C CYS A 120 -1.70 -13.35 1.88
N PHE A 121 -1.70 -12.01 2.04
CA PHE A 121 -2.64 -11.34 2.92
C PHE A 121 -4.09 -11.52 2.45
N ALA A 122 -4.38 -11.26 1.17
CA ALA A 122 -5.72 -11.37 0.59
C ALA A 122 -6.30 -12.78 0.71
N VAL A 123 -5.51 -13.81 0.37
CA VAL A 123 -5.93 -15.22 0.50
C VAL A 123 -6.22 -15.56 1.96
N SER A 124 -5.39 -15.09 2.90
CA SER A 124 -5.60 -15.29 4.32
C SER A 124 -6.86 -14.58 4.82
N CYS A 125 -7.12 -13.33 4.37
CA CYS A 125 -8.37 -12.61 4.68
C CYS A 125 -9.60 -13.37 4.20
N VAL A 126 -9.59 -13.94 3.00
CA VAL A 126 -10.72 -14.73 2.49
C VAL A 126 -10.92 -16.00 3.33
N ILE A 127 -9.86 -16.76 3.61
CA ILE A 127 -9.94 -17.99 4.38
C ILE A 127 -10.46 -17.72 5.80
N PHE A 128 -9.83 -16.81 6.52
CA PHE A 128 -10.19 -16.50 7.90
C PHE A 128 -11.50 -15.72 8.00
N GLY A 129 -11.82 -14.89 6.99
CA GLY A 129 -13.11 -14.22 6.90
C GLY A 129 -14.28 -15.19 6.77
N LEU A 130 -14.15 -16.23 5.93
CA LEU A 130 -15.15 -17.30 5.81
C LEU A 130 -15.30 -18.12 7.10
N ILE A 131 -14.20 -18.34 7.84
CA ILE A 131 -14.22 -19.12 9.09
C ILE A 131 -14.88 -18.33 10.23
N PHE A 132 -14.54 -17.05 10.40
CA PHE A 132 -14.93 -16.27 11.57
C PHE A 132 -16.20 -15.43 11.37
N LEU A 133 -16.43 -14.87 10.18
CA LEU A 133 -17.58 -14.01 9.89
C LEU A 133 -18.70 -14.75 9.15
N GLY A 134 -18.36 -15.87 8.48
CA GLY A 134 -19.31 -16.61 7.67
C GLY A 134 -19.73 -15.89 6.39
N THR A 135 -20.62 -16.53 5.63
CA THR A 135 -21.23 -15.94 4.43
C THR A 135 -22.54 -15.24 4.79
N PRO A 136 -22.93 -14.16 4.09
CA PRO A 136 -24.22 -13.52 4.32
C PRO A 136 -25.37 -14.48 4.05
N ALA A 137 -26.43 -14.41 4.86
CA ALA A 137 -27.58 -15.35 4.83
C ALA A 137 -28.34 -15.37 3.49
N GLY A 138 -28.24 -14.27 2.70
CA GLY A 138 -28.82 -14.13 1.36
C GLY A 138 -27.87 -14.40 0.21
N GLY A 139 -26.62 -14.82 0.47
CA GLY A 139 -25.53 -14.83 -0.52
C GLY A 139 -24.93 -13.44 -0.73
N PHE A 140 -23.95 -13.34 -1.61
CA PHE A 140 -23.34 -12.06 -1.97
C PHE A 140 -24.31 -11.26 -2.85
N GLY A 141 -24.38 -9.93 -2.64
CA GLY A 141 -25.22 -9.03 -3.42
C GLY A 141 -24.90 -9.04 -4.92
N ASP A 142 -25.89 -8.70 -5.73
CA ASP A 142 -25.71 -8.60 -7.18
C ASP A 142 -24.66 -7.53 -7.50
N GLY A 143 -23.63 -7.92 -8.29
CA GLY A 143 -22.54 -7.03 -8.65
C GLY A 143 -21.37 -6.94 -7.65
N TYR A 144 -21.46 -7.53 -6.46
CA TYR A 144 -20.41 -7.51 -5.44
C TYR A 144 -19.04 -7.92 -5.97
N PHE A 145 -18.97 -9.03 -6.70
CA PHE A 145 -17.69 -9.49 -7.25
C PHE A 145 -17.13 -8.54 -8.32
N ALA A 146 -18.00 -7.92 -9.13
CA ALA A 146 -17.55 -6.94 -10.12
C ALA A 146 -16.95 -5.69 -9.45
N GLU A 147 -17.58 -5.20 -8.42
CA GLU A 147 -17.07 -4.10 -7.59
C GLU A 147 -15.75 -4.49 -6.91
N LEU A 148 -15.71 -5.64 -6.24
CA LEU A 148 -14.52 -6.13 -5.54
C LEU A 148 -13.32 -6.28 -6.48
N PHE A 149 -13.49 -6.88 -7.65
CA PHE A 149 -12.40 -7.05 -8.60
C PHE A 149 -11.97 -5.72 -9.23
N THR A 150 -12.89 -4.80 -9.47
CA THR A 150 -12.58 -3.48 -10.03
C THR A 150 -11.81 -2.63 -9.02
N THR A 151 -12.30 -2.53 -7.79
CA THR A 151 -11.65 -1.77 -6.71
C THR A 151 -10.28 -2.35 -6.37
N TYR A 152 -10.18 -3.67 -6.22
CA TYR A 152 -8.91 -4.35 -5.95
C TYR A 152 -7.91 -4.22 -7.09
N GLY A 153 -8.37 -4.18 -8.35
CA GLY A 153 -7.52 -3.91 -9.50
C GLY A 153 -6.89 -2.51 -9.46
N VAL A 154 -7.65 -1.51 -9.04
CA VAL A 154 -7.15 -0.14 -8.84
C VAL A 154 -6.21 -0.07 -7.63
N ASP A 155 -6.51 -0.77 -6.55
CA ASP A 155 -5.65 -0.88 -5.38
C ASP A 155 -4.29 -1.50 -5.69
N ILE A 156 -4.23 -2.51 -6.56
CA ILE A 156 -2.97 -3.07 -7.07
C ILE A 156 -2.18 -2.00 -7.86
N LEU A 157 -2.82 -1.16 -8.65
CA LEU A 157 -2.14 -0.09 -9.35
C LEU A 157 -1.58 0.96 -8.38
N ILE A 158 -2.32 1.32 -7.35
CA ILE A 158 -1.87 2.20 -6.26
C ILE A 158 -0.67 1.59 -5.55
N LEU A 159 -0.72 0.29 -5.25
CA LEU A 159 0.39 -0.46 -4.66
C LEU A 159 1.66 -0.36 -5.49
N ILE A 160 1.57 -0.55 -6.82
CA ILE A 160 2.71 -0.39 -7.74
C ILE A 160 3.28 1.02 -7.68
N GLY A 161 2.42 2.04 -7.65
CA GLY A 161 2.84 3.44 -7.50
C GLY A 161 3.58 3.68 -6.19
N TYR A 162 3.07 3.12 -5.11
CA TYR A 162 3.69 3.25 -3.79
C TYR A 162 5.03 2.52 -3.70
N VAL A 163 5.13 1.29 -4.21
CA VAL A 163 6.39 0.53 -4.27
C VAL A 163 7.44 1.29 -5.10
N SER A 164 7.02 1.95 -6.18
CA SER A 164 7.90 2.78 -6.99
C SER A 164 8.45 3.97 -6.20
N LEU A 165 7.64 4.59 -5.35
CA LEU A 165 8.03 5.66 -4.45
C LEU A 165 9.00 5.16 -3.37
N ILE A 166 8.73 4.01 -2.75
CA ILE A 166 9.63 3.38 -1.76
C ILE A 166 10.99 3.08 -2.41
N ALA A 167 10.99 2.50 -3.60
CA ALA A 167 12.21 2.21 -4.34
C ALA A 167 13.01 3.50 -4.63
N MET A 168 12.36 4.57 -5.06
CA MET A 168 12.99 5.87 -5.26
C MET A 168 13.67 6.36 -3.97
N ILE A 169 12.99 6.32 -2.83
CA ILE A 169 13.54 6.71 -1.52
C ILE A 169 14.74 5.82 -1.16
N ALA A 170 14.66 4.51 -1.39
CA ALA A 170 15.74 3.58 -1.10
C ALA A 170 17.01 3.88 -1.90
N TYR A 171 16.87 4.27 -3.17
CA TYR A 171 17.99 4.71 -4.00
C TYR A 171 18.58 6.07 -3.59
N LEU A 172 17.77 6.93 -2.94
CA LEU A 172 18.23 8.21 -2.40
C LEU A 172 19.11 8.04 -1.15
N ILE A 173 18.68 7.18 -0.21
CA ILE A 173 19.24 7.09 1.15
C ILE A 173 20.35 6.04 1.24
N ARG A 174 20.18 4.86 0.63
CA ARG A 174 21.15 3.75 0.52
C ARG A 174 21.54 3.04 1.82
N THR A 175 20.98 3.39 2.96
CA THR A 175 21.24 2.75 4.25
C THR A 175 19.97 1.99 4.71
N ASN A 176 20.11 0.76 5.26
CA ASN A 176 18.97 -0.05 5.65
C ASN A 176 18.06 0.69 6.65
N GLY A 177 18.61 1.09 7.79
CA GLY A 177 17.83 1.73 8.85
C GLY A 177 17.26 3.09 8.43
N GLY A 178 18.06 3.93 7.77
CA GLY A 178 17.63 5.25 7.31
C GLY A 178 16.52 5.18 6.27
N THR A 179 16.60 4.23 5.33
CA THR A 179 15.56 4.05 4.30
C THR A 179 14.24 3.62 4.93
N ILE A 180 14.27 2.62 5.81
CA ILE A 180 13.06 2.14 6.49
C ILE A 180 12.46 3.27 7.34
N ALA A 181 13.27 3.95 8.15
CA ALA A 181 12.80 5.03 9.01
C ALA A 181 12.14 6.17 8.23
N ILE A 182 12.81 6.66 7.17
CA ILE A 182 12.26 7.77 6.36
C ILE A 182 11.01 7.32 5.61
N THR A 183 10.97 6.11 5.06
CA THR A 183 9.79 5.61 4.36
C THR A 183 8.60 5.45 5.31
N LEU A 184 8.81 4.94 6.53
CA LEU A 184 7.78 4.87 7.56
C LEU A 184 7.33 6.27 8.01
N CYS A 185 8.26 7.21 8.18
CA CYS A 185 7.90 8.60 8.46
C CYS A 185 7.04 9.19 7.34
N VAL A 186 7.40 9.01 6.09
CA VAL A 186 6.61 9.48 4.94
C VAL A 186 5.22 8.82 4.92
N HIS A 187 5.13 7.54 5.24
CA HIS A 187 3.86 6.81 5.27
C HIS A 187 2.92 7.30 6.37
N TYR A 188 3.40 7.47 7.59
CA TYR A 188 2.54 7.81 8.75
C TYR A 188 2.45 9.31 9.03
N LEU A 189 3.56 10.07 8.91
CA LEU A 189 3.55 11.49 9.28
C LEU A 189 2.79 12.35 8.27
N ILE A 190 2.87 12.05 6.96
CA ILE A 190 2.17 12.86 5.97
C ILE A 190 0.65 12.81 6.18
N PRO A 191 -0.02 11.66 6.31
CA PRO A 191 -1.45 11.61 6.64
C PRO A 191 -1.80 12.29 7.97
N ILE A 192 -0.97 12.13 9.01
CA ILE A 192 -1.19 12.78 10.30
C ILE A 192 -1.15 14.30 10.16
N ILE A 193 -0.15 14.84 9.46
CA ILE A 193 -0.02 16.28 9.24
C ILE A 193 -1.23 16.81 8.45
N ILE A 194 -1.64 16.12 7.38
CA ILE A 194 -2.79 16.52 6.59
C ILE A 194 -4.08 16.49 7.42
N ASN A 195 -4.29 15.43 8.23
CA ASN A 195 -5.44 15.34 9.12
C ASN A 195 -5.44 16.42 10.21
N MET A 196 -4.26 16.77 10.75
CA MET A 196 -4.14 17.86 11.71
C MET A 196 -4.55 19.21 11.09
N PHE A 197 -4.16 19.51 9.86
CA PHE A 197 -4.61 20.69 9.15
C PHE A 197 -6.12 20.68 8.88
N ASN A 198 -6.70 19.53 8.54
CA ASN A 198 -8.14 19.39 8.36
C ASN A 198 -8.91 19.69 9.65
N VAL A 199 -8.45 19.16 10.80
CA VAL A 199 -9.07 19.45 12.11
C VAL A 199 -8.97 20.92 12.47
N LEU A 200 -7.83 21.58 12.23
CA LEU A 200 -7.64 22.99 12.50
C LEU A 200 -8.56 23.89 11.65
N THR A 201 -8.78 23.55 10.40
CA THR A 201 -9.74 24.29 9.54
C THR A 201 -11.17 24.13 10.02
N ILE A 202 -11.57 22.90 10.41
CA ILE A 202 -12.90 22.65 10.98
C ILE A 202 -13.10 23.45 12.25
N MET A 203 -12.10 23.50 13.15
CA MET A 203 -12.19 24.25 14.40
C MET A 203 -12.27 25.78 14.19
N ASN A 204 -11.63 26.31 13.17
CA ASN A 204 -11.70 27.74 12.83
C ASN A 204 -13.05 28.12 12.19
N ASP A 205 -13.65 27.21 11.39
CA ASP A 205 -14.95 27.43 10.76
C ASP A 205 -16.12 27.15 11.74
N ALA A 206 -15.89 26.40 12.83
CA ALA A 206 -16.88 26.01 13.83
C ALA A 206 -17.28 27.14 14.82
N SER A 207 -16.91 28.38 14.56
CA SER A 207 -17.38 29.55 15.36
C SER A 207 -18.88 29.82 15.21
N ASP A 208 -19.58 29.21 14.24
CA ASP A 208 -21.04 29.24 14.05
C ASP A 208 -21.63 27.83 14.01
N SER A 209 -22.34 27.50 15.03
CA SER A 209 -23.37 26.51 15.42
C SER A 209 -23.87 25.41 14.43
N ASP A 210 -23.10 24.91 13.48
CA ASP A 210 -23.57 23.85 12.58
C ASP A 210 -22.68 22.59 12.63
N LEU A 211 -23.11 21.66 13.50
CA LEU A 211 -22.57 20.27 13.54
C LEU A 211 -22.69 19.53 12.17
N GLU A 212 -23.56 20.00 11.27
CA GLU A 212 -23.67 19.48 9.90
C GLU A 212 -22.43 19.78 9.04
N LYS A 213 -21.68 20.84 9.32
CA LYS A 213 -20.43 21.15 8.60
C LYS A 213 -19.29 20.24 8.96
N VAL A 214 -19.32 19.59 10.13
CA VAL A 214 -18.32 18.59 10.56
C VAL A 214 -18.44 17.32 9.72
N VAL A 215 -19.59 17.01 9.17
CA VAL A 215 -19.84 15.85 8.30
C VAL A 215 -19.43 16.13 6.84
N SER A 216 -19.32 17.39 6.43
CA SER A 216 -18.81 17.79 5.11
C SER A 216 -17.26 17.75 5.01
N TYR A 217 -16.65 16.72 5.59
CA TYR A 217 -15.20 16.50 5.61
C TYR A 217 -14.53 16.46 4.23
N ASN A 218 -15.28 16.11 3.19
CA ASN A 218 -14.78 15.99 1.82
C ASN A 218 -14.72 17.30 1.02
N ASN A 219 -15.24 18.41 1.52
CA ASN A 219 -15.31 19.68 0.76
C ASN A 219 -14.21 20.70 1.10
N ASN A 220 -13.36 20.45 2.12
CA ASN A 220 -12.28 21.37 2.46
C ASN A 220 -11.06 21.16 1.55
N GLN A 221 -10.39 22.26 1.17
CA GLN A 221 -9.19 22.25 0.30
C GLN A 221 -8.09 21.31 0.78
N TYR A 222 -7.94 21.12 2.09
CA TYR A 222 -6.95 20.23 2.68
C TYR A 222 -7.39 18.75 2.66
N GLY A 223 -8.69 18.48 2.73
CA GLY A 223 -9.25 17.14 2.51
C GLY A 223 -8.96 16.64 1.10
N GLN A 224 -9.01 17.54 0.11
CA GLN A 224 -8.64 17.21 -1.26
C GLN A 224 -7.16 16.84 -1.41
N ILE A 225 -6.25 17.47 -0.66
CA ILE A 225 -4.81 17.10 -0.69
C ILE A 225 -4.61 15.69 -0.10
N ALA A 226 -5.31 15.36 1.00
CA ALA A 226 -5.28 14.02 1.57
C ALA A 226 -5.78 12.96 0.60
N TYR A 227 -6.80 13.29 -0.18
CA TYR A 227 -7.38 12.45 -1.21
C TYR A 227 -6.37 12.04 -2.29
N TYR A 228 -5.44 12.94 -2.66
CA TYR A 228 -4.42 12.67 -3.68
C TYR A 228 -3.13 12.08 -3.12
N TRP A 229 -2.99 11.94 -1.80
CA TRP A 229 -1.83 11.27 -1.22
C TRP A 229 -1.93 9.76 -1.45
N ILE A 230 -0.92 9.19 -2.10
CA ILE A 230 -0.94 7.77 -2.49
C ILE A 230 -1.11 6.80 -1.30
N GLY A 231 -0.67 7.18 -0.10
CA GLY A 231 -0.81 6.38 1.13
C GLY A 231 -2.24 6.33 1.70
N THR A 232 -3.14 7.25 1.30
CA THR A 232 -4.55 7.28 1.71
C THR A 232 -5.50 6.97 0.56
N LEU A 233 -4.98 7.00 -0.68
CA LEU A 233 -5.77 6.87 -1.90
C LEU A 233 -6.55 5.55 -1.97
N GLY A 234 -5.98 4.44 -1.46
CA GLY A 234 -6.66 3.15 -1.42
C GLY A 234 -7.97 3.17 -0.63
N GLY A 235 -8.03 3.93 0.47
CA GLY A 235 -9.26 4.07 1.26
C GLY A 235 -10.41 4.78 0.54
N THR A 236 -10.13 5.50 -0.56
CA THR A 236 -11.14 6.27 -1.32
C THR A 236 -11.61 5.56 -2.60
N VAL A 237 -11.05 4.39 -2.93
CA VAL A 237 -11.33 3.69 -4.20
C VAL A 237 -12.78 3.22 -4.27
N SER A 238 -13.32 2.64 -3.20
CA SER A 238 -14.72 2.18 -3.16
C SER A 238 -15.69 3.35 -3.31
N GLU A 239 -15.45 4.47 -2.62
CA GLU A 239 -16.24 5.69 -2.78
C GLU A 239 -16.16 6.24 -4.21
N SER A 240 -14.96 6.24 -4.80
CA SER A 240 -14.73 6.67 -6.19
C SER A 240 -15.44 5.76 -7.19
N TYR A 241 -15.58 4.47 -6.89
CA TYR A 241 -16.34 3.53 -7.72
C TYR A 241 -17.83 3.90 -7.72
N HIS A 242 -18.44 4.11 -6.56
CA HIS A 242 -19.86 4.48 -6.45
C HIS A 242 -20.16 5.85 -7.05
N ASN A 243 -19.23 6.79 -6.96
CA ASN A 243 -19.37 8.14 -7.53
C ASN A 243 -19.03 8.22 -9.04
N GLY A 244 -18.62 7.10 -9.68
CA GLY A 244 -18.22 7.08 -11.08
C GLY A 244 -16.90 7.82 -11.37
N THR A 245 -16.11 8.15 -10.35
CA THR A 245 -14.86 8.92 -10.44
C THR A 245 -13.60 8.05 -10.32
N ILE A 246 -13.72 6.75 -10.54
CA ILE A 246 -12.63 5.76 -10.38
C ILE A 246 -11.38 6.07 -11.27
N TYR A 247 -11.54 6.88 -12.32
CA TYR A 247 -10.42 7.31 -13.15
C TYR A 247 -9.44 8.22 -12.40
N ILE A 248 -9.85 8.90 -11.34
CA ILE A 248 -9.00 9.80 -10.56
C ILE A 248 -7.90 9.02 -9.81
N PRO A 249 -8.21 8.02 -8.97
CA PRO A 249 -7.18 7.18 -8.34
C PRO A 249 -6.22 6.54 -9.35
N ILE A 250 -6.73 6.12 -10.51
CA ILE A 250 -5.90 5.54 -11.58
C ILE A 250 -4.89 6.56 -12.11
N LEU A 251 -5.32 7.78 -12.44
CA LEU A 251 -4.44 8.83 -12.95
C LEU A 251 -3.39 9.24 -11.91
N VAL A 252 -3.79 9.36 -10.65
CA VAL A 252 -2.88 9.70 -9.55
C VAL A 252 -1.82 8.60 -9.39
N ALA A 253 -2.21 7.32 -9.36
CA ALA A 253 -1.27 6.21 -9.26
C ALA A 253 -0.27 6.18 -10.43
N LEU A 254 -0.73 6.38 -11.66
CA LEU A 254 0.13 6.47 -12.85
C LEU A 254 1.10 7.65 -12.77
N ALA A 255 0.66 8.81 -12.27
CA ALA A 255 1.52 9.98 -12.07
C ALA A 255 2.63 9.65 -11.04
N TYR A 256 2.30 9.02 -9.92
CA TYR A 256 3.29 8.59 -8.92
C TYR A 256 4.30 7.59 -9.50
N ILE A 257 3.86 6.61 -10.28
CA ILE A 257 4.74 5.65 -10.97
C ILE A 257 5.72 6.40 -11.88
N ALA A 258 5.21 7.27 -12.75
CA ALA A 258 6.04 8.00 -13.70
C ALA A 258 7.06 8.90 -13.01
N VAL A 259 6.64 9.72 -12.03
CA VAL A 259 7.50 10.62 -11.29
C VAL A 259 8.57 9.85 -10.51
N SER A 260 8.18 8.79 -9.80
CA SER A 260 9.12 7.97 -9.01
C SER A 260 10.18 7.30 -9.88
N ILE A 261 9.79 6.78 -11.05
CA ILE A 261 10.73 6.17 -12.00
C ILE A 261 11.69 7.22 -12.58
N ILE A 262 11.19 8.38 -13.02
CA ILE A 262 12.01 9.45 -13.60
C ILE A 262 13.03 9.95 -12.58
N ILE A 263 12.58 10.27 -11.36
CA ILE A 263 13.45 10.76 -10.30
C ILE A 263 14.43 9.67 -9.87
N GLY A 264 13.96 8.45 -9.62
CA GLY A 264 14.78 7.32 -9.17
C GLY A 264 15.89 6.99 -10.19
N MET A 265 15.56 6.91 -11.48
CA MET A 265 16.55 6.71 -12.53
C MET A 265 17.55 7.87 -12.64
N SER A 266 17.08 9.11 -12.57
CA SER A 266 17.92 10.30 -12.66
C SER A 266 18.94 10.36 -11.53
N VAL A 267 18.50 10.05 -10.31
CA VAL A 267 19.38 10.00 -9.13
C VAL A 267 20.38 8.85 -9.24
N PHE A 268 19.92 7.67 -9.64
CA PHE A 268 20.80 6.50 -9.77
C PHE A 268 21.85 6.67 -10.88
N LYS A 269 21.51 7.40 -11.95
CA LYS A 269 22.41 7.68 -13.06
C LYS A 269 23.52 8.69 -12.69
N LYS A 270 23.18 9.75 -11.92
CA LYS A 270 24.09 10.85 -11.58
C LYS A 270 25.02 10.54 -10.40
N ARG A 271 24.62 9.66 -9.50
CA ARG A 271 25.41 9.35 -8.29
C ARG A 271 26.41 8.22 -8.54
N ASP A 272 27.63 8.41 -8.07
CA ASP A 272 28.64 7.35 -8.08
C ASP A 272 28.25 6.19 -7.19
N ILE A 273 28.46 4.98 -7.70
CA ILE A 273 28.31 3.73 -6.93
C ILE A 273 29.62 3.56 -6.17
N LYS A 274 29.70 4.18 -4.97
CA LYS A 274 30.86 4.04 -4.08
C LYS A 274 30.90 2.68 -3.38
#